data_df439e34dbdeabb74b4d0fd1eb1432a9
#
_entry.id   df439e34dbdeabb74b4d0fd1eb1432a9
#
_cell.length_a   1.000
_cell.length_b   1.000
_cell.length_c   1.000
_cell.angle_alpha   90.00
_cell.angle_beta   90.00
_cell.angle_gamma   90.00
#
_symmetry.space_group_name_H-M   'P 1'
#
loop_
_entity.id
_entity.type
_entity.pdbx_description
1 polymer ?
#
loop_
_entity_poly.entity_id
_entity_poly.type
_entity_poly.pdbx_seq_one_letter_code
_entity_poly.pdbx_strand_id
1 'polypeptide(L)'
;MYHKIKCYSLECGKAKSALAAFPNGLQIGGGINPNNAKEWLDAGASHVIVTSYVFRNGRVDYERLNELVELVGRDRLVLDLSCRRRQSKMNQQLSQSKISPENEYYVVTDRWQVYTEYVFCFRFY
;
A
#
# COMPACT_ATOMS: atom_id res chain seq x y z
N MET A 1 -10.52 1.36 15.87
CA MET A 1 -10.56 2.03 14.55
C MET A 1 -9.26 2.79 14.39
N TYR A 2 -8.41 2.41 13.45
CA TYR A 2 -7.11 3.06 13.25
C TYR A 2 -7.26 4.21 12.26
N HIS A 3 -6.77 5.40 12.61
CA HIS A 3 -6.77 6.54 11.70
C HIS A 3 -5.42 6.65 11.00
N LYS A 4 -5.44 6.86 9.68
CA LYS A 4 -4.25 7.02 8.84
C LYS A 4 -3.84 8.48 8.77
N ILE A 5 -2.58 8.78 9.12
CA ILE A 5 -1.96 10.09 8.90
C ILE A 5 -1.04 9.98 7.68
N LYS A 6 -1.17 10.91 6.73
CA LYS A 6 -0.22 11.07 5.62
C LYS A 6 0.73 12.21 5.96
N CYS A 7 2.03 11.93 6.02
CA CYS A 7 3.05 12.95 6.22
C CYS A 7 3.74 13.28 4.89
N TYR A 8 3.58 14.52 4.45
CA TYR A 8 4.43 15.12 3.42
C TYR A 8 5.36 16.08 4.14
N SER A 9 6.60 16.19 3.73
CA SER A 9 7.78 16.78 4.39
C SER A 9 7.60 18.07 5.24
N LEU A 10 6.58 18.88 4.98
CA LEU A 10 6.28 20.12 5.70
C LEU A 10 5.39 19.97 6.95
N GLU A 11 4.80 18.79 7.17
CA GLU A 11 3.84 18.55 8.27
C GLU A 11 4.30 17.53 9.32
N CYS A 12 5.58 17.13 9.28
CA CYS A 12 6.11 16.14 10.22
C CYS A 12 5.95 16.53 11.70
N GLY A 13 6.00 17.80 12.02
CA GLY A 13 5.77 18.29 13.39
C GLY A 13 4.35 18.03 13.88
N LYS A 14 3.34 18.30 13.07
CA LYS A 14 1.93 18.04 13.40
C LYS A 14 1.65 16.55 13.54
N ALA A 15 2.23 15.72 12.65
CA ALA A 15 2.10 14.28 12.72
C ALA A 15 2.71 13.72 14.02
N LYS A 16 3.92 14.16 14.39
CA LYS A 16 4.54 13.77 15.66
C LYS A 16 3.72 14.19 16.88
N SER A 17 3.15 15.40 16.88
CA SER A 17 2.27 15.86 17.94
C SER A 17 1.01 14.99 18.08
N ALA A 18 0.41 14.59 16.95
CA ALA A 18 -0.75 13.70 16.96
C ALA A 18 -0.41 12.30 17.47
N LEU A 19 0.74 11.74 17.06
CA LEU A 19 1.24 10.45 17.54
C LEU A 19 1.52 10.48 19.06
N ALA A 20 2.10 11.57 19.56
CA ALA A 20 2.36 11.76 20.97
C ALA A 20 1.07 11.90 21.78
N ALA A 21 0.04 12.55 21.24
CA ALA A 21 -1.26 12.70 21.89
C ALA A 21 -2.06 11.37 21.93
N PHE A 22 -1.81 10.46 20.99
CA PHE A 22 -2.50 9.17 20.92
C PHE A 22 -1.55 8.02 20.60
N PRO A 23 -0.66 7.64 21.55
CA PRO A 23 0.37 6.63 21.34
C PRO A 23 -0.23 5.28 20.94
N ASN A 24 0.35 4.64 19.93
CA ASN A 24 -0.09 3.36 19.37
C ASN A 24 -1.53 3.32 18.82
N GLY A 25 -2.21 4.45 18.75
CA GLY A 25 -3.57 4.54 18.22
C GLY A 25 -3.65 4.95 16.74
N LEU A 26 -2.56 5.43 16.17
CA LEU A 26 -2.52 5.96 14.81
C LEU A 26 -1.52 5.20 13.95
N GLN A 27 -1.85 5.04 12.68
CA GLN A 27 -0.92 4.53 11.66
C GLN A 27 -0.38 5.71 10.85
N ILE A 28 0.89 5.65 10.45
CA ILE A 28 1.54 6.69 9.65
C ILE A 28 1.91 6.19 8.26
N GLY A 29 1.67 7.01 7.24
CA GLY A 29 2.04 6.72 5.87
C GLY A 29 2.40 7.99 5.11
N GLY A 30 2.99 7.81 3.93
CA GLY A 30 3.48 8.90 3.09
C GLY A 30 5.00 8.97 3.09
N GLY A 31 5.62 8.42 2.03
CA GLY A 31 7.07 8.42 1.87
C GLY A 31 7.84 7.53 2.85
N ILE A 32 7.18 6.54 3.44
CA ILE A 32 7.83 5.57 4.34
C ILE A 32 8.84 4.74 3.56
N ASN A 33 10.04 4.62 4.14
CA ASN A 33 11.16 3.83 3.65
C ASN A 33 12.04 3.39 4.85
N PRO A 34 13.07 2.57 4.68
CA PRO A 34 13.91 2.08 5.78
C PRO A 34 14.56 3.19 6.62
N ASN A 35 14.87 4.34 6.02
CA ASN A 35 15.55 5.42 6.74
C ASN A 35 14.66 6.14 7.77
N ASN A 36 13.33 6.10 7.60
CA ASN A 36 12.40 6.82 8.46
C ASN A 36 11.36 5.94 9.17
N ALA A 37 11.19 4.69 8.75
CA ALA A 37 10.15 3.82 9.29
C ALA A 37 10.26 3.64 10.81
N LYS A 38 11.46 3.37 11.32
CA LYS A 38 11.70 3.18 12.74
C LYS A 38 11.45 4.47 13.55
N GLU A 39 11.87 5.62 13.04
CA GLU A 39 11.63 6.91 13.67
C GLU A 39 10.15 7.17 13.92
N TRP A 40 9.29 6.82 12.97
CA TRP A 40 7.84 6.98 13.13
C TRP A 40 7.24 6.04 14.16
N LEU A 41 7.73 4.80 14.22
CA LEU A 41 7.32 3.85 15.26
C LEU A 41 7.75 4.32 16.64
N ASP A 42 8.97 4.84 16.77
CA ASP A 42 9.51 5.38 18.04
C ASP A 42 8.76 6.67 18.43
N ALA A 43 8.24 7.44 17.49
CA ALA A 43 7.39 8.61 17.74
C ALA A 43 5.96 8.26 18.20
N GLY A 44 5.60 6.97 18.28
CA GLY A 44 4.32 6.50 18.78
C GLY A 44 3.34 5.98 17.73
N ALA A 45 3.77 5.80 16.48
CA ALA A 45 2.92 5.15 15.48
C ALA A 45 2.71 3.66 15.81
N SER A 46 1.48 3.19 15.68
CA SER A 46 1.17 1.75 15.81
C SER A 46 1.74 0.95 14.64
N HIS A 47 1.61 1.46 13.43
CA HIS A 47 2.08 0.83 12.20
C HIS A 47 2.60 1.88 11.23
N VAL A 48 3.49 1.46 10.34
CA VAL A 48 3.92 2.23 9.18
C VAL A 48 3.27 1.69 7.91
N ILE A 49 2.79 2.59 7.07
CA ILE A 49 2.08 2.26 5.83
C ILE A 49 2.97 2.58 4.64
N VAL A 50 3.26 1.56 3.84
CA VAL A 50 4.10 1.65 2.67
C VAL A 50 3.27 1.44 1.41
N THR A 51 3.54 2.23 0.38
CA THR A 51 2.89 2.14 -0.93
C THR A 51 3.91 1.83 -2.02
N SER A 52 4.52 2.88 -2.59
CA SER A 52 5.38 2.76 -3.77
C SER A 52 6.78 2.21 -3.49
N TYR A 53 7.30 2.30 -2.27
CA TYR A 53 8.66 1.88 -1.96
C TYR A 53 8.96 0.41 -2.31
N VAL A 54 7.99 -0.47 -2.06
CA VAL A 54 8.11 -1.92 -2.29
C VAL A 54 7.78 -2.35 -3.72
N PHE A 55 7.57 -1.39 -4.62
CA PHE A 55 7.33 -1.67 -6.02
C PHE A 55 8.42 -1.08 -6.91
N ARG A 56 8.83 -1.85 -7.92
CA ARG A 56 9.76 -1.41 -8.97
C ARG A 56 9.25 -1.94 -10.31
N ASN A 57 9.06 -1.06 -11.28
CA ASN A 57 8.63 -1.43 -12.64
C ASN A 57 7.34 -2.28 -12.67
N GLY A 58 6.36 -1.96 -11.81
CA GLY A 58 5.09 -2.68 -11.73
C GLY A 58 5.17 -4.06 -11.05
N ARG A 59 6.28 -4.38 -10.37
CA ARG A 59 6.48 -5.64 -9.63
C ARG A 59 6.86 -5.37 -8.18
N VAL A 60 6.54 -6.32 -7.30
CA VAL A 60 7.02 -6.26 -5.92
C VAL A 60 8.52 -6.48 -5.90
N ASP A 61 9.22 -5.56 -5.28
CA ASP A 61 10.64 -5.69 -4.95
C ASP A 61 10.75 -6.37 -3.59
N TYR A 62 10.95 -7.68 -3.61
CA TYR A 62 11.01 -8.49 -2.39
C TYR A 62 12.21 -8.18 -1.50
N GLU A 63 13.32 -7.69 -2.07
CA GLU A 63 14.49 -7.27 -1.28
C GLU A 63 14.12 -6.08 -0.40
N ARG A 64 13.49 -5.05 -0.98
CA ARG A 64 13.00 -3.88 -0.25
C ARG A 64 11.90 -4.21 0.75
N LEU A 65 11.02 -5.16 0.40
CA LEU A 65 9.98 -5.62 1.32
C LEU A 65 10.58 -6.32 2.52
N ASN A 66 11.53 -7.23 2.29
CA ASN A 66 12.20 -7.97 3.36
C ASN A 66 13.02 -7.03 4.26
N GLU A 67 13.74 -6.06 3.68
CA GLU A 67 14.45 -5.03 4.43
C GLU A 67 13.52 -4.29 5.43
N LEU A 68 12.33 -3.90 4.99
CA LEU A 68 11.35 -3.27 5.88
C LEU A 68 10.81 -4.23 6.93
N VAL A 69 10.54 -5.48 6.55
CA VAL A 69 10.06 -6.49 7.50
C VAL A 69 11.10 -6.78 8.59
N GLU A 70 12.37 -6.86 8.24
CA GLU A 70 13.47 -7.03 9.22
C GLU A 70 13.61 -5.82 10.13
N LEU A 71 13.42 -4.62 9.60
CA LEU A 71 13.59 -3.37 10.34
C LEU A 71 12.45 -3.10 11.34
N VAL A 72 11.20 -3.29 10.93
CA VAL A 72 10.02 -2.86 11.72
C VAL A 72 9.15 -4.02 12.23
N GLY A 73 9.38 -5.21 11.74
CA GLY A 73 8.55 -6.39 12.01
C GLY A 73 7.31 -6.45 11.10
N ARG A 74 6.90 -7.69 10.79
CA ARG A 74 5.73 -7.95 9.94
C ARG A 74 4.43 -7.36 10.52
N ASP A 75 4.28 -7.44 11.83
CA ASP A 75 3.07 -7.04 12.54
C ASP A 75 2.87 -5.52 12.60
N ARG A 76 3.91 -4.75 12.29
CA ARG A 76 3.87 -3.28 12.29
C ARG A 76 3.99 -2.67 10.88
N LEU A 77 4.01 -3.50 9.84
CA LEU A 77 4.09 -3.08 8.45
C LEU A 77 2.75 -3.26 7.75
N VAL A 78 2.23 -2.20 7.15
CA VAL A 78 1.02 -2.20 6.33
C VAL A 78 1.37 -1.88 4.90
N LEU A 79 0.92 -2.72 3.96
CA LEU A 79 1.00 -2.43 2.53
C LEU A 79 -0.32 -1.81 2.07
N ASP A 80 -0.26 -0.57 1.59
CA ASP A 80 -1.41 0.12 1.01
C ASP A 80 -1.39 -0.08 -0.51
N LEU A 81 -2.23 -0.98 -1.00
CA LEU A 81 -2.31 -1.35 -2.39
C LEU A 81 -3.49 -0.65 -3.05
N SER A 82 -3.19 0.28 -3.97
CA SER A 82 -4.21 0.87 -4.82
C SER A 82 -4.58 -0.10 -5.94
N CYS A 83 -5.87 -0.33 -6.14
CA CYS A 83 -6.36 -1.22 -7.17
C CYS A 83 -7.21 -0.46 -8.19
N ARG A 84 -7.11 -0.84 -9.46
CA ARG A 84 -7.92 -0.30 -10.55
C ARG A 84 -8.47 -1.40 -11.42
N ARG A 85 -9.73 -1.26 -11.81
CA ARG A 85 -10.35 -2.15 -12.80
C ARG A 85 -9.72 -1.90 -14.16
N ARG A 86 -9.24 -2.97 -14.80
CA ARG A 86 -8.77 -2.90 -16.19
C ARG A 86 -9.95 -3.14 -17.11
N GLN A 87 -10.33 -2.15 -17.91
CA GLN A 87 -11.29 -2.36 -18.97
C GLN A 87 -10.60 -3.17 -20.07
N SER A 88 -11.00 -4.41 -20.22
CA SER A 88 -10.62 -5.24 -21.35
C SER A 88 -11.25 -4.63 -22.61
N LYS A 89 -10.44 -4.11 -23.51
CA LYS A 89 -10.85 -3.85 -24.90
C LYS A 89 -10.92 -5.19 -25.62
N MET A 90 -11.83 -6.07 -25.21
CA MET A 90 -12.11 -7.27 -25.99
C MET A 90 -13.13 -6.95 -27.04
N ASN A 91 -12.69 -7.13 -28.29
CA ASN A 91 -13.54 -7.27 -29.47
C ASN A 91 -14.72 -8.20 -29.14
N GLN A 92 -15.92 -7.74 -29.51
CA GLN A 92 -17.19 -8.45 -29.41
C GLN A 92 -17.27 -9.67 -30.33
N GLN A 93 -16.37 -10.61 -30.25
CA GLN A 93 -16.52 -11.90 -30.97
C GLN A 93 -15.72 -12.96 -30.23
N LEU A 94 -16.36 -13.63 -29.32
CA LEU A 94 -16.35 -15.09 -29.05
C LEU A 94 -16.91 -15.34 -27.66
N SER A 95 -18.20 -15.58 -27.65
CA SER A 95 -18.98 -16.10 -26.55
C SER A 95 -18.57 -17.51 -26.18
N GLN A 96 -18.75 -17.83 -24.90
CA GLN A 96 -18.77 -19.14 -24.24
C GLN A 96 -17.54 -19.51 -23.41
N SER A 97 -17.25 -18.72 -22.40
CA SER A 97 -16.77 -19.27 -21.13
C SER A 97 -17.30 -18.41 -19.99
N LYS A 98 -18.01 -19.06 -19.05
CA LYS A 98 -18.72 -18.47 -17.91
C LYS A 98 -17.79 -18.00 -16.78
N ILE A 99 -16.74 -17.25 -17.08
CA ILE A 99 -15.97 -16.49 -16.11
C ILE A 99 -15.97 -15.07 -16.66
N SER A 100 -16.91 -14.29 -16.18
CA SER A 100 -17.01 -12.88 -16.56
C SER A 100 -15.73 -12.16 -16.10
N PRO A 101 -14.93 -11.58 -17.03
CA PRO A 101 -13.75 -10.77 -16.65
C PRO A 101 -14.15 -9.44 -15.98
N GLU A 102 -15.39 -9.32 -15.56
CA GLU A 102 -15.99 -8.08 -15.11
C GLU A 102 -15.52 -7.60 -13.75
N ASN A 103 -14.80 -8.43 -12.97
CA ASN A 103 -14.41 -8.11 -11.60
C ASN A 103 -12.91 -8.27 -11.30
N GLU A 104 -12.06 -8.13 -12.30
CA GLU A 104 -10.61 -8.17 -12.08
C GLU A 104 -10.09 -6.78 -11.74
N TYR A 105 -9.51 -6.65 -10.54
CA TYR A 105 -8.83 -5.46 -10.08
C TYR A 105 -7.34 -5.72 -10.05
N TYR A 106 -6.58 -4.89 -10.74
CA TYR A 106 -5.12 -4.95 -10.77
C TYR A 106 -4.53 -3.95 -9.81
N VAL A 107 -3.49 -4.34 -9.09
CA VAL A 107 -2.69 -3.40 -8.31
C VAL A 107 -2.05 -2.42 -9.28
N VAL A 108 -2.12 -1.14 -8.95
CA VAL A 108 -1.54 -0.06 -9.74
C VAL A 108 -0.49 0.69 -8.93
N THR A 109 0.57 1.10 -9.60
CA THR A 109 1.70 1.84 -9.03
C THR A 109 1.93 3.15 -9.80
N ASP A 110 2.93 3.94 -9.39
CA ASP A 110 3.33 5.17 -10.06
C ASP A 110 2.18 6.15 -10.31
N ARG A 111 1.51 6.55 -9.21
CA ARG A 111 0.34 7.44 -9.26
C ARG A 111 -0.77 6.91 -10.18
N TRP A 112 -0.99 5.57 -10.12
CA TRP A 112 -2.03 4.86 -10.86
C TRP A 112 -1.80 4.74 -12.36
N GLN A 113 -0.57 4.97 -12.82
CA GLN A 113 -0.22 4.92 -14.24
C GLN A 113 0.24 3.53 -14.70
N VAL A 114 0.83 2.74 -13.80
CA VAL A 114 1.39 1.42 -14.13
C VAL A 114 0.53 0.32 -13.52
N TYR A 115 -0.02 -0.55 -14.37
CA TYR A 115 -0.67 -1.79 -13.95
C TYR A 115 0.38 -2.83 -13.63
N THR A 116 0.23 -3.50 -12.48
CA THR A 116 1.05 -4.65 -12.13
C THR A 116 0.45 -5.95 -12.69
N GLU A 117 1.17 -7.04 -12.54
CA GLU A 117 0.66 -8.39 -12.83
C GLU A 117 -0.22 -8.98 -11.71
N TYR A 118 -0.35 -8.28 -10.58
CA TYR A 118 -1.10 -8.75 -9.42
C TYR A 118 -2.58 -8.40 -9.56
N VAL A 119 -3.41 -9.46 -9.57
CA VAL A 119 -4.87 -9.37 -9.68
C VAL A 119 -5.51 -9.69 -8.36
N PHE A 120 -6.45 -8.86 -7.91
CA PHE A 120 -7.34 -9.18 -6.82
C PHE A 120 -8.66 -9.67 -7.39
N CYS A 121 -8.96 -10.96 -7.20
CA CYS A 121 -10.30 -11.50 -7.41
C CYS A 121 -11.09 -11.43 -6.10
N PHE A 122 -12.12 -10.62 -6.04
CA PHE A 122 -13.10 -10.71 -4.96
C PHE A 122 -14.00 -11.92 -5.24
N ARG A 123 -13.77 -13.03 -4.55
CA ARG A 123 -14.77 -14.09 -4.44
C ARG A 123 -15.68 -13.75 -3.27
N PHE A 124 -16.91 -13.39 -3.55
CA PHE A 124 -17.97 -13.39 -2.55
C PHE A 124 -18.37 -14.87 -2.33
N TYR A 125 -18.18 -15.37 -1.11
CA TYR A 125 -18.76 -16.61 -0.64
C TYR A 125 -20.10 -16.31 0.00
#